data_2a30f1d11663aca70178efc978d0bfcf
#
_entry.id   2a30f1d11663aca70178efc978d0bfcf
#
_cell.length_a   1.000
_cell.length_b   1.000
_cell.length_c   1.000
_cell.angle_alpha   90.00
_cell.angle_beta   90.00
_cell.angle_gamma   90.00
#
_symmetry.space_group_name_H-M   'P 1'
#
loop_
_entity.id
_entity.type
_entity.pdbx_description
1 polymer ?
#
loop_
_entity_poly.entity_id
_entity_poly.type
_entity_poly.pdbx_seq_one_letter_code
_entity_poly.pdbx_strand_id
1 'polypeptide(L)'
;QLMGAIVLHEGRIAEMKTGEGKTLTATAAAYLNALTGKGVHIITVNEYLVQRDSADMGKLYQMLGMTTGYVTAGMGLDRGVLTPMEIDNAKKRGYGADITYAIAAEVGFDHLRDQMKPNREEMVQRGFSFVIVDEADSVLIDEARTPLVMSGPAVDVSNVFRATDVIAQELSDEAFTIDEKTRNIQLSEEGVPELEIILRRRGLLGEDSGLYQPENVGLLHNILASLRAHRLFHRDQHYLVQEGEIVLINELTGRAQPGRRMGDGAHQALEAKEGLTIKPESSTI
;
A
#
# COMPACT_ATOMS: atom_id res chain seq x y z
N GLN A 1 8.79 -36.12 16.73
CA GLN A 1 7.94 -34.92 17.04
C GLN A 1 8.42 -34.20 18.29
N LEU A 2 8.66 -34.87 19.41
CA LEU A 2 9.15 -34.25 20.64
C LEU A 2 10.51 -33.58 20.46
N MET A 3 11.45 -34.23 19.74
CA MET A 3 12.73 -33.58 19.39
C MET A 3 12.53 -32.31 18.56
N GLY A 4 11.65 -32.34 17.57
CA GLY A 4 11.33 -31.15 16.79
C GLY A 4 10.74 -30.02 17.63
N ALA A 5 9.86 -30.34 18.56
CA ALA A 5 9.29 -29.35 19.49
C ALA A 5 10.36 -28.71 20.40
N ILE A 6 11.32 -29.48 20.89
CA ILE A 6 12.46 -28.97 21.68
C ILE A 6 13.32 -28.03 20.84
N VAL A 7 13.64 -28.43 19.60
CA VAL A 7 14.43 -27.61 18.67
C VAL A 7 13.73 -26.28 18.37
N LEU A 8 12.40 -26.29 18.14
CA LEU A 8 11.62 -25.08 17.93
C LEU A 8 11.60 -24.20 19.19
N HIS A 9 11.44 -24.79 20.37
CA HIS A 9 11.49 -24.04 21.64
C HIS A 9 12.83 -23.35 21.86
N GLU A 10 13.93 -23.98 21.46
CA GLU A 10 15.28 -23.43 21.53
C GLU A 10 15.56 -22.31 20.48
N GLY A 11 14.57 -21.95 19.66
CA GLY A 11 14.71 -20.94 18.62
C GLY A 11 15.53 -21.38 17.40
N ARG A 12 15.48 -22.68 17.09
CA ARG A 12 16.21 -23.28 15.96
C ARG A 12 15.25 -23.75 14.87
N ILE A 13 15.81 -24.14 13.73
CA ILE A 13 15.09 -24.68 12.59
C ILE A 13 14.94 -26.19 12.75
N ALA A 14 13.69 -26.69 12.69
CA ALA A 14 13.38 -28.12 12.65
C ALA A 14 12.95 -28.48 11.24
N GLU A 15 13.81 -29.18 10.48
CA GLU A 15 13.46 -29.71 9.17
C GLU A 15 12.63 -30.98 9.34
N MET A 16 11.42 -30.97 8.80
CA MET A 16 10.50 -32.12 8.79
C MET A 16 9.85 -32.25 7.41
N LYS A 17 9.82 -33.49 6.88
CA LYS A 17 9.17 -33.77 5.60
C LYS A 17 7.66 -33.70 5.69
N THR A 18 7.01 -33.57 4.55
CA THR A 18 5.53 -33.64 4.45
C THR A 18 5.02 -34.94 5.05
N GLY A 19 3.98 -34.84 5.88
CA GLY A 19 3.36 -36.01 6.54
C GLY A 19 4.01 -36.42 7.86
N GLU A 20 5.10 -35.83 8.31
CA GLU A 20 5.78 -36.18 9.57
C GLU A 20 5.15 -35.53 10.81
N GLY A 21 4.05 -34.79 10.66
CA GLY A 21 3.30 -34.20 11.78
C GLY A 21 3.85 -32.87 12.25
N LYS A 22 4.29 -32.00 11.32
CA LYS A 22 4.79 -30.63 11.62
C LYS A 22 3.83 -29.86 12.53
N THR A 23 2.53 -29.83 12.19
CA THR A 23 1.50 -29.10 12.95
C THR A 23 1.43 -29.54 14.41
N LEU A 24 1.47 -30.87 14.66
CA LEU A 24 1.47 -31.41 16.03
C LEU A 24 2.78 -31.09 16.76
N THR A 25 3.91 -31.12 16.05
CA THR A 25 5.22 -30.75 16.62
C THR A 25 5.24 -29.28 17.06
N ALA A 26 4.74 -28.39 16.24
CA ALA A 26 4.62 -26.95 16.56
C ALA A 26 3.72 -26.71 17.77
N THR A 27 2.68 -27.52 17.97
CA THR A 27 1.72 -27.38 19.07
C THR A 27 2.38 -27.48 20.43
N ALA A 28 3.30 -28.43 20.63
CA ALA A 28 3.98 -28.59 21.93
C ALA A 28 4.90 -27.40 22.25
N ALA A 29 5.65 -26.90 21.26
CA ALA A 29 6.50 -25.72 21.43
C ALA A 29 5.66 -24.45 21.67
N ALA A 30 4.54 -24.29 20.94
CA ALA A 30 3.63 -23.16 21.11
C ALA A 30 3.02 -23.14 22.52
N TYR A 31 2.51 -24.29 22.99
CA TYR A 31 1.94 -24.39 24.33
C TYR A 31 2.95 -24.02 25.42
N LEU A 32 4.17 -24.57 25.37
CA LEU A 32 5.22 -24.30 26.36
C LEU A 32 5.55 -22.80 26.45
N ASN A 33 5.67 -22.14 25.30
CA ASN A 33 5.99 -20.70 25.27
C ASN A 33 4.77 -19.82 25.62
N ALA A 34 3.53 -20.28 25.34
CA ALA A 34 2.31 -19.59 25.73
C ALA A 34 2.09 -19.52 27.25
N LEU A 35 2.63 -20.47 28.02
CA LEU A 35 2.59 -20.47 29.50
C LEU A 35 3.17 -19.19 30.12
N THR A 36 4.01 -18.47 29.39
CA THR A 36 4.57 -17.17 29.85
C THR A 36 3.52 -16.04 29.89
N GLY A 37 2.33 -16.23 29.31
CA GLY A 37 1.29 -15.21 29.18
C GLY A 37 1.60 -14.08 28.19
N LYS A 38 2.76 -14.13 27.50
CA LYS A 38 3.19 -13.08 26.57
C LYS A 38 2.67 -13.24 25.13
N GLY A 39 2.07 -14.40 24.83
CA GLY A 39 1.55 -14.76 23.53
C GLY A 39 2.56 -15.36 22.57
N VAL A 40 2.05 -16.28 21.76
CA VAL A 40 2.81 -17.00 20.73
C VAL A 40 2.12 -16.77 19.39
N HIS A 41 2.91 -16.51 18.34
CA HIS A 41 2.42 -16.41 16.98
C HIS A 41 2.86 -17.64 16.17
N ILE A 42 1.92 -18.22 15.42
CA ILE A 42 2.20 -19.29 14.46
C ILE A 42 1.88 -18.72 13.08
N ILE A 43 2.92 -18.57 12.28
CA ILE A 43 2.85 -17.97 10.95
C ILE A 43 2.86 -19.08 9.90
N THR A 44 1.92 -19.01 8.97
CA THR A 44 1.81 -19.96 7.84
C THR A 44 1.53 -19.18 6.54
N VAL A 45 1.49 -19.92 5.40
CA VAL A 45 1.52 -19.30 4.06
C VAL A 45 0.16 -18.88 3.51
N ASN A 46 -0.96 -19.38 4.03
CA ASN A 46 -2.28 -19.03 3.50
C ASN A 46 -3.40 -19.10 4.53
N GLU A 47 -4.53 -18.45 4.21
CA GLU A 47 -5.70 -18.37 5.10
C GLU A 47 -6.33 -19.73 5.42
N TYR A 48 -6.33 -20.64 4.47
CA TYR A 48 -6.88 -21.97 4.68
C TYR A 48 -6.13 -22.71 5.80
N LEU A 49 -4.81 -22.69 5.77
CA LEU A 49 -3.98 -23.31 6.83
C LEU A 49 -4.19 -22.59 8.17
N VAL A 50 -4.24 -21.26 8.19
CA VAL A 50 -4.53 -20.47 9.40
C VAL A 50 -5.84 -20.93 10.05
N GLN A 51 -6.90 -21.01 9.28
CA GLN A 51 -8.23 -21.38 9.78
C GLN A 51 -8.29 -22.84 10.19
N ARG A 52 -7.78 -23.77 9.37
CA ARG A 52 -7.76 -25.22 9.67
C ARG A 52 -6.98 -25.49 10.94
N ASP A 53 -5.73 -25.01 11.01
CA ASP A 53 -4.83 -25.36 12.11
C ASP A 53 -5.24 -24.67 13.42
N SER A 54 -5.75 -23.45 13.37
CA SER A 54 -6.33 -22.79 14.54
C SER A 54 -7.57 -23.52 15.07
N ALA A 55 -8.43 -24.06 14.19
CA ALA A 55 -9.62 -24.79 14.58
C ALA A 55 -9.29 -26.19 15.15
N ASP A 56 -8.36 -26.89 14.52
CA ASP A 56 -8.01 -28.27 14.92
C ASP A 56 -7.15 -28.28 16.18
N MET A 57 -6.06 -27.51 16.21
CA MET A 57 -5.16 -27.46 17.36
C MET A 57 -5.75 -26.62 18.49
N GLY A 58 -6.65 -25.67 18.20
CA GLY A 58 -7.37 -24.88 19.18
C GLY A 58 -8.15 -25.74 20.17
N LYS A 59 -8.71 -26.86 19.76
CA LYS A 59 -9.39 -27.81 20.65
C LYS A 59 -8.41 -28.37 21.72
N LEU A 60 -7.20 -28.72 21.30
CA LEU A 60 -6.17 -29.20 22.21
C LEU A 60 -5.71 -28.11 23.18
N TYR A 61 -5.45 -26.91 22.66
CA TYR A 61 -5.07 -25.75 23.49
C TYR A 61 -6.15 -25.41 24.50
N GLN A 62 -7.41 -25.42 24.10
CA GLN A 62 -8.55 -25.17 24.99
C GLN A 62 -8.64 -26.20 26.12
N MET A 63 -8.41 -27.49 25.84
CA MET A 63 -8.34 -28.53 26.88
C MET A 63 -7.19 -28.30 27.88
N LEU A 64 -6.14 -27.63 27.47
CA LEU A 64 -4.98 -27.25 28.28
C LEU A 64 -5.12 -25.86 28.93
N GLY A 65 -6.32 -25.23 28.83
CA GLY A 65 -6.61 -23.93 29.43
C GLY A 65 -6.11 -22.70 28.68
N MET A 66 -5.67 -22.85 27.40
CA MET A 66 -5.18 -21.77 26.57
C MET A 66 -6.24 -21.27 25.59
N THR A 67 -6.20 -19.99 25.29
CA THR A 67 -7.02 -19.36 24.24
C THR A 67 -6.30 -19.40 22.90
N THR A 68 -7.06 -19.63 21.82
CA THR A 68 -6.54 -19.62 20.45
C THR A 68 -7.30 -18.57 19.63
N GLY A 69 -6.56 -17.76 18.89
CA GLY A 69 -7.06 -16.79 17.94
C GLY A 69 -6.44 -16.99 16.56
N TYR A 70 -7.02 -16.34 15.57
CA TYR A 70 -6.42 -16.26 14.24
C TYR A 70 -6.63 -14.86 13.65
N VAL A 71 -5.77 -14.50 12.68
CA VAL A 71 -5.85 -13.23 11.95
C VAL A 71 -5.60 -13.49 10.48
N THR A 72 -6.58 -13.08 9.65
CA THR A 72 -6.54 -13.19 8.19
C THR A 72 -7.09 -11.90 7.56
N ALA A 73 -6.78 -11.63 6.30
CA ALA A 73 -7.30 -10.47 5.57
C ALA A 73 -8.84 -10.53 5.42
N GLY A 74 -9.38 -11.73 5.21
CA GLY A 74 -10.82 -12.00 5.10
C GLY A 74 -11.56 -12.05 6.42
N MET A 75 -10.93 -11.69 7.54
CA MET A 75 -11.54 -11.81 8.86
C MET A 75 -12.80 -10.94 8.98
N GLY A 76 -13.94 -11.60 9.07
CA GLY A 76 -15.25 -10.95 9.18
C GLY A 76 -16.06 -10.86 7.88
N LEU A 77 -15.50 -11.19 6.71
CA LEU A 77 -16.26 -11.19 5.45
C LEU A 77 -17.38 -12.24 5.43
N ASP A 78 -17.22 -13.34 6.14
CA ASP A 78 -18.23 -14.41 6.26
C ASP A 78 -19.48 -13.98 7.04
N ARG A 79 -19.45 -12.84 7.74
CA ARG A 79 -20.54 -12.34 8.60
C ARG A 79 -21.27 -11.12 8.02
N GLY A 80 -20.99 -10.76 6.76
CA GLY A 80 -21.48 -9.54 6.12
C GLY A 80 -20.48 -8.39 6.19
N VAL A 81 -20.89 -7.22 5.71
CA VAL A 81 -20.03 -6.02 5.69
C VAL A 81 -19.78 -5.55 7.11
N LEU A 82 -18.58 -5.82 7.65
CA LEU A 82 -18.15 -5.29 8.94
C LEU A 82 -17.62 -3.85 8.77
N THR A 83 -17.85 -3.05 9.78
CA THR A 83 -17.22 -1.73 9.89
C THR A 83 -15.72 -1.90 10.20
N PRO A 84 -14.85 -0.91 9.85
CA PRO A 84 -13.43 -0.93 10.21
C PRO A 84 -13.19 -1.18 11.71
N MET A 85 -14.03 -0.61 12.58
CA MET A 85 -13.96 -0.78 14.02
C MET A 85 -14.25 -2.23 14.45
N GLU A 86 -15.18 -2.90 13.81
CA GLU A 86 -15.49 -4.32 14.09
C GLU A 86 -14.36 -5.23 13.65
N ILE A 87 -13.69 -4.91 12.52
CA ILE A 87 -12.50 -5.62 12.04
C ILE A 87 -11.36 -5.44 13.04
N ASP A 88 -11.06 -4.21 13.46
CA ASP A 88 -10.01 -3.92 14.45
C ASP A 88 -10.28 -4.65 15.77
N ASN A 89 -11.54 -4.67 16.25
CA ASN A 89 -11.91 -5.41 17.45
C ASN A 89 -11.77 -6.93 17.29
N ALA A 90 -12.06 -7.46 16.11
CA ALA A 90 -11.86 -8.89 15.81
C ALA A 90 -10.37 -9.25 15.82
N LYS A 91 -9.54 -8.40 15.19
CA LYS A 91 -8.07 -8.56 15.19
C LYS A 91 -7.49 -8.42 16.59
N LYS A 92 -7.91 -7.45 17.40
CA LYS A 92 -7.50 -7.33 18.81
C LYS A 92 -7.76 -8.62 19.61
N ARG A 93 -8.94 -9.23 19.41
CA ARG A 93 -9.23 -10.53 20.04
C ARG A 93 -8.33 -11.64 19.52
N GLY A 94 -8.04 -11.67 18.21
CA GLY A 94 -7.13 -12.63 17.59
C GLY A 94 -5.71 -12.52 18.15
N TYR A 95 -5.14 -11.32 18.15
CA TYR A 95 -3.80 -11.06 18.71
C TYR A 95 -3.75 -11.17 20.25
N GLY A 96 -4.87 -10.94 20.92
CA GLY A 96 -4.99 -11.04 22.38
C GLY A 96 -5.01 -12.48 22.92
N ALA A 97 -5.21 -13.49 22.08
CA ALA A 97 -5.20 -14.90 22.47
C ALA A 97 -3.80 -15.38 22.89
N ASP A 98 -3.72 -16.44 23.68
CA ASP A 98 -2.43 -17.01 24.13
C ASP A 98 -1.62 -17.53 22.92
N ILE A 99 -2.32 -18.08 21.91
CA ILE A 99 -1.74 -18.59 20.68
C ILE A 99 -2.51 -17.99 19.48
N THR A 100 -1.81 -17.28 18.60
CA THR A 100 -2.39 -16.61 17.44
C THR A 100 -1.85 -17.22 16.15
N TYR A 101 -2.73 -17.72 15.29
CA TYR A 101 -2.39 -18.14 13.94
C TYR A 101 -2.57 -16.99 12.96
N ALA A 102 -1.60 -16.75 12.06
CA ALA A 102 -1.68 -15.66 11.10
C ALA A 102 -0.86 -15.92 9.83
N ILE A 103 -1.09 -15.11 8.80
CA ILE A 103 -0.26 -15.02 7.60
C ILE A 103 0.79 -13.93 7.80
N ALA A 104 2.03 -14.17 7.32
CA ALA A 104 3.13 -13.21 7.46
C ALA A 104 2.79 -11.81 6.94
N ALA A 105 2.21 -11.72 5.73
CA ALA A 105 1.82 -10.46 5.12
C ALA A 105 0.79 -9.69 5.97
N GLU A 106 -0.22 -10.38 6.53
CA GLU A 106 -1.25 -9.74 7.33
C GLU A 106 -0.70 -9.18 8.64
N VAL A 107 0.19 -9.93 9.31
CA VAL A 107 0.91 -9.43 10.50
C VAL A 107 1.73 -8.20 10.16
N GLY A 108 2.41 -8.19 9.01
CA GLY A 108 3.17 -7.06 8.53
C GLY A 108 2.30 -5.84 8.21
N PHE A 109 1.18 -6.02 7.51
CA PHE A 109 0.24 -4.93 7.25
C PHE A 109 -0.40 -4.39 8.53
N ASP A 110 -0.75 -5.25 9.49
CA ASP A 110 -1.28 -4.80 10.78
C ASP A 110 -0.22 -4.02 11.57
N HIS A 111 1.06 -4.44 11.50
CA HIS A 111 2.15 -3.68 12.10
C HIS A 111 2.28 -2.28 11.49
N LEU A 112 2.23 -2.16 10.17
CA LEU A 112 2.25 -0.85 9.49
C LEU A 112 1.05 0.01 9.89
N ARG A 113 -0.16 -0.57 9.94
CA ARG A 113 -1.38 0.14 10.38
C ARG A 113 -1.27 0.63 11.82
N ASP A 114 -0.74 -0.20 12.70
CA ASP A 114 -0.54 0.14 14.12
C ASP A 114 0.45 1.30 14.30
N GLN A 115 1.51 1.37 13.47
CA GLN A 115 2.47 2.49 13.51
C GLN A 115 1.85 3.84 13.10
N MET A 116 0.72 3.83 12.40
CA MET A 116 -0.01 5.04 12.02
C MET A 116 -1.08 5.46 13.04
N LYS A 117 -1.33 4.63 14.06
CA LYS A 117 -2.32 4.95 15.10
C LYS A 117 -1.77 6.01 16.07
N PRO A 118 -2.56 7.03 16.42
CA PRO A 118 -2.14 8.08 17.33
C PRO A 118 -1.96 7.58 18.78
N ASN A 119 -2.71 6.55 19.18
CA ASN A 119 -2.73 6.02 20.53
C ASN A 119 -2.46 4.52 20.55
N ARG A 120 -1.72 4.07 21.58
CA ARG A 120 -1.40 2.65 21.77
C ARG A 120 -2.65 1.77 21.98
N GLU A 121 -3.70 2.33 22.55
CA GLU A 121 -4.98 1.64 22.78
C GLU A 121 -5.73 1.32 21.49
N GLU A 122 -5.45 2.05 20.42
CA GLU A 122 -6.04 1.83 19.09
C GLU A 122 -5.33 0.74 18.29
N MET A 123 -4.11 0.38 18.67
CA MET A 123 -3.34 -0.69 18.04
C MET A 123 -4.04 -2.04 18.20
N VAL A 124 -3.96 -2.88 17.18
CA VAL A 124 -4.54 -4.23 17.22
C VAL A 124 -3.56 -5.28 17.73
N GLN A 125 -2.27 -5.06 17.49
CA GLN A 125 -1.21 -5.97 17.92
C GLN A 125 -0.76 -5.66 19.35
N ARG A 126 -0.34 -6.70 20.04
CA ARG A 126 0.47 -6.60 21.26
C ARG A 126 1.93 -6.90 20.93
N GLY A 127 2.84 -6.82 21.89
CA GLY A 127 4.25 -7.16 21.70
C GLY A 127 4.44 -8.60 21.17
N PHE A 128 5.51 -8.83 20.44
CA PHE A 128 5.91 -10.13 19.91
C PHE A 128 6.89 -10.79 20.88
N SER A 129 6.54 -11.97 21.42
CA SER A 129 7.37 -12.70 22.37
C SER A 129 8.01 -13.94 21.76
N PHE A 130 7.21 -14.74 21.07
CA PHE A 130 7.68 -15.97 20.43
C PHE A 130 6.92 -16.21 19.13
N VAL A 131 7.63 -16.66 18.11
CA VAL A 131 7.05 -16.98 16.78
C VAL A 131 7.53 -18.34 16.30
N ILE A 132 6.60 -19.12 15.74
CA ILE A 132 6.88 -20.30 14.95
C ILE A 132 6.50 -19.99 13.50
N VAL A 133 7.43 -20.13 12.57
CA VAL A 133 7.19 -19.94 11.15
C VAL A 133 7.09 -21.31 10.49
N ASP A 134 5.90 -21.68 10.03
CA ASP A 134 5.69 -22.89 9.22
C ASP A 134 5.93 -22.56 7.74
N GLU A 135 6.43 -23.51 6.97
CA GLU A 135 6.88 -23.34 5.58
C GLU A 135 7.86 -22.14 5.46
N ALA A 136 8.91 -22.17 6.31
CA ALA A 136 9.85 -21.06 6.48
C ALA A 136 10.62 -20.70 5.21
N ASP A 137 10.83 -21.63 4.30
CA ASP A 137 11.37 -21.42 2.96
C ASP A 137 10.47 -20.49 2.12
N SER A 138 9.17 -20.75 2.09
CA SER A 138 8.24 -19.85 1.39
C SER A 138 8.19 -18.46 2.03
N VAL A 139 8.04 -18.36 3.34
CA VAL A 139 7.87 -17.08 4.05
C VAL A 139 9.16 -16.26 4.06
N LEU A 140 10.31 -16.88 4.35
CA LEU A 140 11.56 -16.16 4.60
C LEU A 140 12.51 -16.11 3.40
N ILE A 141 12.24 -16.86 2.32
CA ILE A 141 13.07 -16.89 1.11
C ILE A 141 12.26 -16.47 -0.10
N ASP A 142 11.21 -17.20 -0.48
CA ASP A 142 10.47 -16.94 -1.70
C ASP A 142 9.75 -15.59 -1.67
N GLU A 143 9.08 -15.28 -0.57
CA GLU A 143 8.33 -14.05 -0.38
C GLU A 143 9.11 -12.93 0.33
N ALA A 144 10.39 -13.17 0.70
CA ALA A 144 11.18 -12.25 1.51
C ALA A 144 11.36 -10.84 0.91
N ARG A 145 11.28 -10.71 -0.42
CA ARG A 145 11.41 -9.45 -1.14
C ARG A 145 10.08 -8.84 -1.58
N THR A 146 8.96 -9.45 -1.23
CA THR A 146 7.63 -8.89 -1.55
C THR A 146 7.40 -7.64 -0.70
N PRO A 147 7.31 -6.45 -1.31
CA PRO A 147 7.12 -5.22 -0.54
C PRO A 147 5.70 -5.17 0.04
N LEU A 148 5.59 -4.78 1.31
CA LEU A 148 4.31 -4.43 1.91
C LEU A 148 4.07 -2.94 1.64
N VAL A 149 3.14 -2.64 0.74
CA VAL A 149 2.81 -1.28 0.33
C VAL A 149 1.41 -0.94 0.80
N MET A 150 1.28 0.14 1.56
CA MET A 150 0.00 0.72 1.94
C MET A 150 -0.22 1.98 1.11
N SER A 151 -1.40 2.09 0.49
CA SER A 151 -1.83 3.31 -0.17
C SER A 151 -2.88 4.01 0.70
N GLY A 152 -2.71 5.31 0.88
CA GLY A 152 -3.68 6.15 1.57
C GLY A 152 -4.93 6.41 0.73
N PRO A 153 -5.98 6.98 1.34
CA PRO A 153 -7.15 7.42 0.58
C PRO A 153 -6.70 8.42 -0.48
N ALA A 154 -7.10 8.14 -1.70
CA ALA A 154 -6.80 9.01 -2.82
C ALA A 154 -7.50 10.36 -2.63
N VAL A 155 -6.73 11.45 -2.64
CA VAL A 155 -7.28 12.81 -2.63
C VAL A 155 -7.89 13.08 -4.00
N ASP A 156 -9.13 13.58 -4.04
CA ASP A 156 -9.73 14.02 -5.30
C ASP A 156 -9.09 15.33 -5.75
N VAL A 157 -8.20 15.23 -6.72
CA VAL A 157 -7.49 16.35 -7.35
C VAL A 157 -8.09 16.76 -8.70
N SER A 158 -9.24 16.21 -9.07
CA SER A 158 -9.86 16.41 -10.40
C SER A 158 -10.07 17.87 -10.74
N ASN A 159 -10.56 18.68 -9.80
CA ASN A 159 -10.78 20.11 -10.01
C ASN A 159 -9.47 20.87 -10.21
N VAL A 160 -8.40 20.45 -9.51
CA VAL A 160 -7.08 21.07 -9.62
C VAL A 160 -6.51 20.82 -11.01
N PHE A 161 -6.51 19.56 -11.48
CA PHE A 161 -5.99 19.23 -12.83
C PHE A 161 -6.81 19.85 -13.96
N ARG A 162 -8.12 19.99 -13.84
CA ARG A 162 -8.92 20.75 -14.80
C ARG A 162 -8.56 22.22 -14.85
N ALA A 163 -8.31 22.85 -13.70
CA ALA A 163 -7.89 24.23 -13.63
C ALA A 163 -6.48 24.43 -14.22
N THR A 164 -5.53 23.54 -13.87
CA THR A 164 -4.14 23.61 -14.36
C THR A 164 -4.02 23.28 -15.84
N ASP A 165 -4.91 22.45 -16.39
CA ASP A 165 -5.01 22.16 -17.81
C ASP A 165 -5.29 23.43 -18.63
N VAL A 166 -6.28 24.22 -18.21
CA VAL A 166 -6.62 25.49 -18.87
C VAL A 166 -5.49 26.50 -18.74
N ILE A 167 -4.81 26.57 -17.56
CA ILE A 167 -3.68 27.46 -17.32
C ILE A 167 -2.50 27.10 -18.24
N ALA A 168 -2.21 25.80 -18.41
CA ALA A 168 -1.14 25.33 -19.29
C ALA A 168 -1.36 25.69 -20.77
N GLN A 169 -2.60 25.86 -21.19
CA GLN A 169 -2.96 26.29 -22.54
C GLN A 169 -2.86 27.81 -22.73
N GLU A 170 -3.00 28.60 -21.65
CA GLU A 170 -2.90 30.07 -21.70
C GLU A 170 -1.46 30.59 -21.69
N LEU A 171 -0.50 29.79 -21.19
CA LEU A 171 0.91 30.19 -21.12
C LEU A 171 1.53 30.30 -22.52
N SER A 172 2.27 31.39 -22.74
CA SER A 172 3.05 31.62 -23.96
C SER A 172 4.18 30.58 -24.12
N ASP A 173 4.63 30.37 -25.36
CA ASP A 173 5.72 29.44 -25.62
C ASP A 173 7.08 29.92 -25.07
N GLU A 174 7.22 31.25 -24.84
CA GLU A 174 8.39 31.85 -24.20
C GLU A 174 8.41 31.66 -22.67
N ALA A 175 7.26 31.33 -22.07
CA ALA A 175 7.13 31.19 -20.61
C ALA A 175 7.83 29.95 -20.03
N PHE A 176 8.30 29.03 -20.87
CA PHE A 176 8.94 27.81 -20.41
C PHE A 176 10.00 27.28 -21.38
N THR A 177 10.91 26.50 -20.86
CA THR A 177 11.94 25.79 -21.63
C THR A 177 11.70 24.30 -21.57
N ILE A 178 11.91 23.61 -22.70
CA ILE A 178 11.74 22.15 -22.84
C ILE A 178 13.08 21.48 -22.98
N ASP A 179 13.39 20.53 -22.13
CA ASP A 179 14.48 19.58 -22.33
C ASP A 179 13.88 18.24 -22.85
N GLU A 180 13.96 18.05 -24.16
CA GLU A 180 13.45 16.84 -24.81
C GLU A 180 14.16 15.55 -24.36
N LYS A 181 15.44 15.63 -23.97
CA LYS A 181 16.22 14.44 -23.56
C LYS A 181 15.78 13.91 -22.21
N THR A 182 15.56 14.82 -21.25
CA THR A 182 15.08 14.47 -19.91
C THR A 182 13.57 14.50 -19.79
N ARG A 183 12.85 14.95 -20.84
CA ARG A 183 11.40 15.17 -20.85
C ARG A 183 10.95 16.04 -19.68
N ASN A 184 11.70 17.09 -19.43
CA ASN A 184 11.43 18.02 -18.38
C ASN A 184 11.02 19.40 -18.95
N ILE A 185 10.15 20.09 -18.23
CA ILE A 185 9.75 21.46 -18.52
C ILE A 185 10.05 22.31 -17.30
N GLN A 186 10.65 23.46 -17.53
CA GLN A 186 10.94 24.45 -16.50
C GLN A 186 10.41 25.81 -16.95
N LEU A 187 9.89 26.59 -16.00
CA LEU A 187 9.51 27.97 -16.29
C LEU A 187 10.76 28.79 -16.60
N SER A 188 10.65 29.69 -17.60
CA SER A 188 11.65 30.70 -17.88
C SER A 188 11.60 31.81 -16.84
N GLU A 189 12.59 32.69 -16.84
CA GLU A 189 12.58 33.91 -15.98
C GLU A 189 11.37 34.82 -16.27
N GLU A 190 10.92 34.86 -17.52
CA GLU A 190 9.76 35.63 -17.99
C GLU A 190 8.44 34.86 -17.72
N GLY A 191 8.46 33.53 -17.69
CA GLY A 191 7.29 32.71 -17.47
C GLY A 191 6.77 32.72 -16.03
N VAL A 192 7.64 32.97 -15.06
CA VAL A 192 7.20 33.06 -13.65
C VAL A 192 6.22 34.20 -13.43
N PRO A 193 6.53 35.47 -13.82
CA PRO A 193 5.59 36.58 -13.72
C PRO A 193 4.31 36.39 -14.53
N GLU A 194 4.42 35.81 -15.74
CA GLU A 194 3.25 35.54 -16.59
C GLU A 194 2.30 34.55 -15.89
N LEU A 195 2.84 33.48 -15.37
CA LEU A 195 2.05 32.46 -14.64
C LEU A 195 1.42 33.04 -13.37
N GLU A 196 2.15 33.85 -12.60
CA GLU A 196 1.60 34.51 -11.40
C GLU A 196 0.42 35.44 -11.73
N ILE A 197 0.49 36.17 -12.83
CA ILE A 197 -0.60 37.03 -13.30
C ILE A 197 -1.83 36.21 -13.64
N ILE A 198 -1.66 35.07 -14.35
CA ILE A 198 -2.76 34.16 -14.70
C ILE A 198 -3.39 33.59 -13.43
N LEU A 199 -2.58 33.14 -12.48
CA LEU A 199 -3.03 32.54 -11.22
C LEU A 199 -3.79 33.54 -10.33
N ARG A 200 -3.28 34.76 -10.19
CA ARG A 200 -3.97 35.85 -9.44
C ARG A 200 -5.31 36.21 -10.09
N ARG A 201 -5.35 36.35 -11.41
CA ARG A 201 -6.60 36.62 -12.16
C ARG A 201 -7.66 35.53 -11.94
N ARG A 202 -7.22 34.24 -11.72
CA ARG A 202 -8.10 33.13 -11.45
C ARG A 202 -8.37 32.89 -9.95
N GLY A 203 -7.78 33.70 -9.07
CA GLY A 203 -7.95 33.58 -7.62
C GLY A 203 -7.25 32.35 -7.02
N LEU A 204 -6.26 31.76 -7.72
CA LEU A 204 -5.50 30.60 -7.29
C LEU A 204 -4.20 30.98 -6.57
N LEU A 205 -3.79 32.24 -6.65
CA LEU A 205 -2.62 32.80 -5.97
C LEU A 205 -3.03 34.11 -5.27
N GLY A 206 -2.67 34.28 -4.00
CA GLY A 206 -2.92 35.49 -3.25
C GLY A 206 -2.05 36.66 -3.77
N GLU A 207 -2.49 37.92 -3.52
CA GLU A 207 -1.78 39.11 -3.98
C GLU A 207 -0.35 39.19 -3.42
N ASP A 208 -0.18 38.81 -2.14
CA ASP A 208 1.12 38.87 -1.43
C ASP A 208 1.85 37.48 -1.46
N SER A 209 1.33 36.50 -2.21
CA SER A 209 1.90 35.16 -2.27
C SER A 209 2.70 34.97 -3.56
N GLY A 210 3.88 34.31 -3.45
CA GLY A 210 4.73 33.95 -4.58
C GLY A 210 4.57 32.48 -4.98
N LEU A 211 4.85 32.18 -6.24
CA LEU A 211 4.70 30.83 -6.82
C LEU A 211 5.55 29.78 -6.09
N TYR A 212 6.72 30.14 -5.60
CA TYR A 212 7.67 29.22 -4.94
C TYR A 212 7.51 29.11 -3.42
N GLN A 213 6.46 29.69 -2.85
CA GLN A 213 6.17 29.51 -1.43
C GLN A 213 5.70 28.07 -1.15
N PRO A 214 6.01 27.49 0.02
CA PRO A 214 5.73 26.10 0.35
C PRO A 214 4.29 25.67 0.11
N GLU A 215 3.33 26.56 0.38
CA GLU A 215 1.90 26.32 0.16
C GLU A 215 1.51 26.20 -1.32
N ASN A 216 2.30 26.76 -2.24
CA ASN A 216 2.02 26.82 -3.68
C ASN A 216 2.80 25.77 -4.49
N VAL A 217 3.74 25.05 -3.87
CA VAL A 217 4.58 24.03 -4.55
C VAL A 217 3.73 22.95 -5.21
N GLY A 218 2.65 22.49 -4.55
CA GLY A 218 1.73 21.51 -5.11
C GLY A 218 0.99 22.03 -6.36
N LEU A 219 0.57 23.30 -6.35
CA LEU A 219 -0.05 23.94 -7.50
C LEU A 219 0.93 24.07 -8.67
N LEU A 220 2.14 24.53 -8.41
CA LEU A 220 3.21 24.61 -9.41
C LEU A 220 3.51 23.24 -10.03
N HIS A 221 3.62 22.19 -9.19
CA HIS A 221 3.84 20.83 -9.65
C HIS A 221 2.75 20.37 -10.64
N ASN A 222 1.48 20.59 -10.31
CA ASN A 222 0.35 20.22 -11.17
C ASN A 222 0.31 21.02 -12.48
N ILE A 223 0.70 22.31 -12.46
CA ILE A 223 0.82 23.13 -13.68
C ILE A 223 1.94 22.59 -14.59
N LEU A 224 3.10 22.26 -14.02
CA LEU A 224 4.20 21.68 -14.79
C LEU A 224 3.82 20.29 -15.35
N ALA A 225 3.05 19.49 -14.63
CA ALA A 225 2.51 18.23 -15.13
C ALA A 225 1.55 18.46 -16.31
N SER A 226 0.68 19.46 -16.24
CA SER A 226 -0.22 19.86 -17.32
C SER A 226 0.53 20.38 -18.55
N LEU A 227 1.57 21.20 -18.35
CA LEU A 227 2.46 21.65 -19.43
C LEU A 227 3.15 20.48 -20.13
N ARG A 228 3.70 19.52 -19.35
CA ARG A 228 4.28 18.28 -19.91
C ARG A 228 3.27 17.50 -20.72
N ALA A 229 2.03 17.35 -20.23
CA ALA A 229 0.97 16.65 -20.93
C ALA A 229 0.66 17.27 -22.30
N HIS A 230 0.65 18.61 -22.38
CA HIS A 230 0.37 19.32 -23.63
C HIS A 230 1.55 19.36 -24.59
N ARG A 231 2.76 19.56 -24.11
CA ARG A 231 3.94 19.86 -24.94
C ARG A 231 4.81 18.65 -25.26
N LEU A 232 4.84 17.64 -24.39
CA LEU A 232 5.73 16.48 -24.55
C LEU A 232 5.00 15.18 -24.87
N PHE A 233 3.71 15.08 -24.54
CA PHE A 233 2.96 13.86 -24.77
C PHE A 233 1.93 14.03 -25.87
N HIS A 234 2.11 13.28 -26.97
CA HIS A 234 1.25 13.32 -28.13
C HIS A 234 0.42 12.03 -28.22
N ARG A 235 -0.87 12.20 -28.46
CA ARG A 235 -1.80 11.11 -28.71
C ARG A 235 -1.34 10.28 -29.91
N ASP A 236 -1.57 8.99 -29.89
CA ASP A 236 -1.20 8.00 -30.90
C ASP A 236 0.32 7.77 -31.07
N GLN A 237 1.16 8.50 -30.33
CA GLN A 237 2.60 8.29 -30.24
C GLN A 237 3.04 7.79 -28.86
N HIS A 238 2.61 8.47 -27.80
CA HIS A 238 2.99 8.19 -26.43
C HIS A 238 1.88 7.50 -25.64
N TYR A 239 0.62 7.73 -26.04
CA TYR A 239 -0.56 7.15 -25.42
C TYR A 239 -1.73 7.05 -26.41
N LEU A 240 -2.68 6.18 -26.10
CA LEU A 240 -3.99 6.04 -26.77
C LEU A 240 -5.09 6.38 -25.79
N VAL A 241 -6.25 6.75 -26.33
CA VAL A 241 -7.50 6.84 -25.55
C VAL A 241 -8.37 5.64 -25.96
N GLN A 242 -8.57 4.71 -25.01
CA GLN A 242 -9.39 3.51 -25.22
C GLN A 242 -10.39 3.38 -24.08
N GLU A 243 -11.65 3.15 -24.42
CA GLU A 243 -12.74 2.96 -23.44
C GLU A 243 -12.85 4.07 -22.38
N GLY A 244 -12.46 5.30 -22.72
CA GLY A 244 -12.46 6.44 -21.80
C GLY A 244 -11.28 6.50 -20.84
N GLU A 245 -10.21 5.75 -21.11
CA GLU A 245 -8.98 5.71 -20.32
C GLU A 245 -7.74 6.01 -21.17
N ILE A 246 -6.70 6.53 -20.49
CA ILE A 246 -5.37 6.71 -21.10
C ILE A 246 -4.64 5.37 -21.03
N VAL A 247 -4.20 4.87 -22.16
CA VAL A 247 -3.36 3.66 -22.30
C VAL A 247 -2.01 4.06 -22.86
N LEU A 248 -0.95 3.82 -22.10
CA LEU A 248 0.41 4.20 -22.50
C LEU A 248 0.93 3.30 -23.62
N ILE A 249 1.74 3.85 -24.51
CA ILE A 249 2.47 3.12 -25.56
C ILE A 249 3.93 2.96 -25.09
N ASN A 250 4.44 1.74 -25.19
CA ASN A 250 5.87 1.50 -24.99
C ASN A 250 6.62 1.98 -26.23
N GLU A 251 7.45 2.99 -26.10
CA GLU A 251 8.16 3.64 -27.22
C GLU A 251 9.14 2.72 -27.94
N LEU A 252 9.74 1.74 -27.23
CA LEU A 252 10.69 0.81 -27.84
C LEU A 252 9.98 -0.28 -28.64
N THR A 253 8.78 -0.68 -28.23
CA THR A 253 8.06 -1.82 -28.84
C THR A 253 6.82 -1.41 -29.61
N GLY A 254 6.36 -0.17 -29.48
CA GLY A 254 5.09 0.33 -30.05
C GLY A 254 3.84 -0.34 -29.46
N ARG A 255 3.97 -1.12 -28.37
CA ARG A 255 2.85 -1.88 -27.80
C ARG A 255 2.12 -1.07 -26.72
N ALA A 256 0.80 -1.14 -26.74
CA ALA A 256 -0.03 -0.62 -25.68
C ALA A 256 0.23 -1.35 -24.34
N GLN A 257 0.22 -0.60 -23.23
CA GLN A 257 0.46 -1.08 -21.87
C GLN A 257 -0.78 -0.79 -21.00
N PRO A 258 -1.86 -1.59 -21.11
CA PRO A 258 -3.05 -1.40 -20.29
C PRO A 258 -2.72 -1.50 -18.80
N GLY A 259 -3.37 -0.67 -17.97
CA GLY A 259 -3.21 -0.68 -16.52
C GLY A 259 -1.95 0.02 -16.00
N ARG A 260 -0.98 0.36 -16.87
CA ARG A 260 0.17 1.16 -16.47
C ARG A 260 -0.20 2.64 -16.38
N ARG A 261 0.17 3.30 -15.29
CA ARG A 261 -0.02 4.74 -15.10
C ARG A 261 1.32 5.47 -15.00
N MET A 262 1.33 6.73 -15.38
CA MET A 262 2.47 7.63 -15.15
C MET A 262 2.35 8.23 -13.74
N GLY A 263 3.47 8.42 -13.09
CA GLY A 263 3.54 9.12 -11.80
C GLY A 263 3.60 10.65 -11.94
N ASP A 264 3.82 11.32 -10.80
CA ASP A 264 4.05 12.76 -10.69
C ASP A 264 2.95 13.63 -11.32
N GLY A 265 1.68 13.19 -11.21
CA GLY A 265 0.54 13.92 -11.76
C GLY A 265 0.41 13.88 -13.29
N ALA A 266 1.36 13.27 -14.00
CA ALA A 266 1.38 13.27 -15.47
C ALA A 266 0.20 12.50 -16.07
N HIS A 267 -0.24 11.41 -15.44
CA HIS A 267 -1.39 10.65 -15.93
C HIS A 267 -2.69 11.43 -15.77
N GLN A 268 -2.90 12.06 -14.63
CA GLN A 268 -4.05 12.93 -14.35
C GLN A 268 -4.09 14.14 -15.29
N ALA A 269 -2.93 14.71 -15.58
CA ALA A 269 -2.81 15.80 -16.55
C ALA A 269 -3.19 15.36 -17.97
N LEU A 270 -2.86 14.13 -18.37
CA LEU A 270 -3.31 13.56 -19.66
C LEU A 270 -4.82 13.28 -19.66
N GLU A 271 -5.38 12.77 -18.56
CA GLU A 271 -6.82 12.57 -18.40
C GLU A 271 -7.56 13.92 -18.50
N ALA A 272 -7.00 14.99 -17.89
CA ALA A 272 -7.56 16.35 -18.00
C ALA A 272 -7.50 16.88 -19.44
N LYS A 273 -6.35 16.78 -20.11
CA LYS A 273 -6.12 17.19 -21.49
C LYS A 273 -7.10 16.55 -22.47
N GLU A 274 -7.39 15.26 -22.29
CA GLU A 274 -8.32 14.51 -23.15
C GLU A 274 -9.80 14.63 -22.70
N GLY A 275 -10.07 15.41 -21.66
CA GLY A 275 -11.42 15.60 -21.11
C GLY A 275 -12.04 14.35 -20.48
N LEU A 276 -11.20 13.42 -20.01
CA LEU A 276 -11.63 12.15 -19.42
C LEU A 276 -11.95 12.31 -17.93
N THR A 277 -12.46 11.24 -17.33
CA THR A 277 -12.61 11.16 -15.86
C THR A 277 -11.22 11.05 -15.23
N ILE A 278 -10.84 12.05 -14.43
CA ILE A 278 -9.56 12.08 -13.75
C ILE A 278 -9.61 11.11 -12.58
N LYS A 279 -8.78 10.07 -12.64
CA LYS A 279 -8.67 9.09 -11.56
C LYS A 279 -7.63 9.54 -10.55
N PRO A 280 -7.93 9.46 -9.26
CA PRO A 280 -6.97 9.84 -8.23
C PRO A 280 -5.72 8.96 -8.29
N GLU A 281 -4.59 9.53 -7.90
CA GLU A 281 -3.34 8.80 -7.72
C GLU A 281 -3.35 8.11 -6.36
N SER A 282 -3.01 6.81 -6.32
CA SER A 282 -2.81 6.13 -5.06
C SER A 282 -1.50 6.62 -4.44
N SER A 283 -1.58 7.38 -3.36
CA SER A 283 -0.38 7.72 -2.59
C SER A 283 0.11 6.50 -1.82
N THR A 284 1.38 6.14 -2.00
CA THR A 284 2.06 5.20 -1.12
C THR A 284 2.41 5.93 0.18
N ILE A 285 1.99 5.37 1.31
CA ILE A 285 2.30 5.88 2.65
C ILE A 285 3.56 5.19 3.15
#